data_77d1ec078d014389e14f09041e4eec1f
#
_entry.id   77d1ec078d014389e14f09041e4eec1f
#
_cell.length_a   1.000
_cell.length_b   1.000
_cell.length_c   1.000
_cell.angle_alpha   90.00
_cell.angle_beta   90.00
_cell.angle_gamma   90.00
#
_symmetry.space_group_name_H-M   'P 1'
#
loop_
_entity.id
_entity.type
_entity.pdbx_description
1 polymer ?
#
loop_
_entity_poly.entity_id
_entity_poly.type
_entity_poly.pdbx_seq_one_letter_code
_entity_poly.pdbx_strand_id
1 'polypeptide(L)'
;GSLAGVLAYGNANEIVMDMAREVLPVVRNTPVIAGVNGTDPFCNFDAFLDDVRRVGFSGVQNFPTVGLIDGVFRANLEETGMGYALEVEMIRLAHSKGLLTTPYVFNPDQAVAMTKAGADILVAHMGLTTGGTVGAETAMTLDDCVSMIDRIAEAALQIRDDIIVLCHGGPIAMPQDAQYVMRACKVCHGFYGASSMERLPAEQALTAQTQAFKQLSF
;
A
#
# COMPACT_ATOMS: atom_id res chain seq x y z
N GLY A 1 -6.38 8.18 -3.89
CA GLY A 1 -5.25 7.23 -3.82
C GLY A 1 -4.06 7.65 -4.69
N SER A 2 -4.18 7.63 -6.01
CA SER A 2 -3.04 7.90 -6.93
C SER A 2 -2.37 9.26 -6.68
N LEU A 3 -3.15 10.30 -6.44
CA LEU A 3 -2.62 11.64 -6.21
C LEU A 3 -1.84 11.74 -4.89
N ALA A 4 -2.28 11.02 -3.86
CA ALA A 4 -1.61 11.02 -2.57
C ALA A 4 -0.18 10.45 -2.62
N GLY A 5 0.12 9.63 -3.62
CA GLY A 5 1.46 9.08 -3.85
C GLY A 5 2.45 10.07 -4.47
N VAL A 6 1.98 11.15 -5.11
CA VAL A 6 2.83 12.08 -5.88
C VAL A 6 2.58 13.55 -5.60
N LEU A 7 1.41 13.93 -5.09
CA LEU A 7 1.08 15.31 -4.73
C LEU A 7 1.18 15.50 -3.23
N ALA A 8 2.11 16.33 -2.81
CA ALA A 8 2.23 16.74 -1.43
C ALA A 8 1.22 17.85 -1.11
N TYR A 9 0.18 17.55 -0.35
CA TYR A 9 -0.70 18.53 0.27
C TYR A 9 -0.11 19.08 1.58
N GLY A 10 0.94 18.45 2.07
CA GLY A 10 1.66 18.76 3.28
C GLY A 10 2.66 17.65 3.59
N ASN A 11 3.23 17.66 4.78
CA ASN A 11 4.07 16.56 5.23
C ASN A 11 3.19 15.34 5.54
N ALA A 12 3.39 14.22 4.83
CA ALA A 12 2.56 13.03 4.97
C ALA A 12 2.64 12.42 6.38
N ASN A 13 3.80 12.50 7.02
CA ASN A 13 4.01 11.97 8.36
C ASN A 13 3.31 12.82 9.44
N GLU A 14 3.26 14.15 9.26
CA GLU A 14 2.46 15.02 10.14
C GLU A 14 0.96 14.80 9.95
N ILE A 15 0.51 14.68 8.69
CA ILE A 15 -0.89 14.44 8.35
C ILE A 15 -1.40 13.15 8.98
N VAL A 16 -0.67 12.04 8.93
CA VAL A 16 -1.11 10.78 9.52
C VAL A 16 -1.22 10.88 11.04
N MET A 17 -0.34 11.65 11.69
CA MET A 17 -0.43 11.89 13.13
C MET A 17 -1.63 12.77 13.50
N ASP A 18 -2.01 13.73 12.68
CA ASP A 18 -3.23 14.51 12.86
C ASP A 18 -4.48 13.64 12.67
N MET A 19 -4.51 12.79 11.64
CA MET A 19 -5.60 11.83 11.42
C MET A 19 -5.80 10.87 12.60
N ALA A 20 -4.75 10.53 13.34
CA ALA A 20 -4.84 9.67 14.51
C ALA A 20 -5.87 10.18 15.53
N ARG A 21 -5.97 11.49 15.71
CA ARG A 21 -6.90 12.11 16.66
C ARG A 21 -8.36 11.90 16.30
N GLU A 22 -8.67 11.72 15.02
CA GLU A 22 -10.02 11.53 14.51
C GLU A 22 -10.37 10.04 14.34
N VAL A 23 -9.42 9.25 13.85
CA VAL A 23 -9.64 7.85 13.47
C VAL A 23 -9.56 6.91 14.67
N LEU A 24 -8.50 7.01 15.48
CA LEU A 24 -8.26 6.04 16.55
C LEU A 24 -9.36 6.02 17.63
N PRO A 25 -9.98 7.14 18.03
CA PRO A 25 -11.05 7.11 19.03
C PRO A 25 -12.32 6.37 18.59
N VAL A 26 -12.55 6.23 17.29
CA VAL A 26 -13.79 5.61 16.75
C VAL A 26 -13.57 4.17 16.27
N VAL A 27 -12.34 3.77 15.97
CA VAL A 27 -11.99 2.40 15.58
C VAL A 27 -11.63 1.59 16.81
N ARG A 28 -12.46 0.58 17.16
CA ARG A 28 -12.30 -0.17 18.42
C ARG A 28 -11.85 -1.61 18.26
N ASN A 29 -12.22 -2.26 17.15
CA ASN A 29 -12.09 -3.70 16.98
C ASN A 29 -11.20 -4.09 15.77
N THR A 30 -10.55 -3.10 15.14
CA THR A 30 -9.71 -3.31 13.95
C THR A 30 -8.37 -2.61 14.18
N PRO A 31 -7.24 -3.27 13.91
CA PRO A 31 -5.94 -2.59 13.94
C PRO A 31 -5.89 -1.49 12.90
N VAL A 32 -5.34 -0.33 13.28
CA VAL A 32 -5.14 0.81 12.36
C VAL A 32 -3.65 0.91 12.06
N ILE A 33 -3.32 0.94 10.77
CA ILE A 33 -1.95 1.00 10.26
C ILE A 33 -1.68 2.41 9.74
N ALA A 34 -0.56 3.01 10.16
CA ALA A 34 -0.14 4.32 9.70
C ALA A 34 0.59 4.21 8.35
N GLY A 35 0.18 5.00 7.36
CA GLY A 35 0.98 5.22 6.16
C GLY A 35 2.13 6.17 6.48
N VAL A 36 3.36 5.72 6.29
CA VAL A 36 4.58 6.46 6.64
C VAL A 36 5.43 6.70 5.40
N ASN A 37 5.78 7.96 5.14
CA ASN A 37 6.74 8.32 4.11
C ASN A 37 8.16 8.06 4.61
N GLY A 38 8.71 6.90 4.30
CA GLY A 38 10.04 6.46 4.75
C GLY A 38 11.22 7.24 4.15
N THR A 39 10.98 8.09 3.15
CA THR A 39 12.01 8.93 2.51
C THR A 39 11.98 10.40 2.97
N ASP A 40 11.21 10.73 4.01
CA ASP A 40 11.13 12.08 4.55
C ASP A 40 12.48 12.50 5.19
N PRO A 41 13.22 13.47 4.62
CA PRO A 41 14.53 13.85 5.15
C PRO A 41 14.44 14.68 6.44
N PHE A 42 13.25 15.14 6.82
CA PHE A 42 13.02 15.92 8.03
C PHE A 42 12.50 15.09 9.20
N CYS A 43 12.27 13.79 8.98
CA CYS A 43 11.74 12.88 9.98
C CYS A 43 12.85 12.11 10.72
N ASN A 44 12.89 12.23 12.02
CA ASN A 44 13.66 11.30 12.86
C ASN A 44 12.80 10.06 13.12
N PHE A 45 12.98 9.01 12.30
CA PHE A 45 12.14 7.82 12.35
C PHE A 45 12.19 7.08 13.67
N ASP A 46 13.29 7.12 14.40
CA ASP A 46 13.37 6.45 15.70
C ASP A 46 12.37 7.07 16.69
N ALA A 47 12.35 8.39 16.81
CA ALA A 47 11.40 9.11 17.67
C ALA A 47 9.98 9.07 17.11
N PHE A 48 9.82 9.25 15.80
CA PHE A 48 8.53 9.28 15.14
C PHE A 48 7.76 7.96 15.29
N LEU A 49 8.42 6.82 15.13
CA LEU A 49 7.80 5.50 15.27
C LEU A 49 7.40 5.19 16.72
N ASP A 50 8.12 5.73 17.72
CA ASP A 50 7.66 5.69 19.10
C ASP A 50 6.39 6.52 19.32
N ASP A 51 6.29 7.67 18.66
CA ASP A 51 5.07 8.49 18.70
C ASP A 51 3.89 7.79 18.00
N VAL A 52 4.12 7.17 16.84
CA VAL A 52 3.11 6.37 16.11
C VAL A 52 2.54 5.27 17.01
N ARG A 53 3.42 4.53 17.71
CA ARG A 53 3.00 3.50 18.65
C ARG A 53 2.26 4.09 19.86
N ARG A 54 2.77 5.18 20.42
CA ARG A 54 2.21 5.82 21.62
C ARG A 54 0.81 6.38 21.41
N VAL A 55 0.51 6.93 20.22
CA VAL A 55 -0.83 7.43 19.91
C VAL A 55 -1.85 6.32 19.63
N GLY A 56 -1.39 5.08 19.39
CA GLY A 56 -2.26 3.90 19.30
C GLY A 56 -2.37 3.24 17.93
N PHE A 57 -1.53 3.60 16.97
CA PHE A 57 -1.42 2.81 15.74
C PHE A 57 -0.88 1.41 16.04
N SER A 58 -1.42 0.41 15.36
CA SER A 58 -1.02 -0.98 15.49
C SER A 58 0.23 -1.33 14.66
N GLY A 59 0.51 -0.53 13.64
CA GLY A 59 1.59 -0.81 12.72
C GLY A 59 1.78 0.29 11.67
N VAL A 60 2.65 -0.01 10.69
CA VAL A 60 3.02 0.93 9.64
C VAL A 60 3.06 0.27 8.25
N GLN A 61 2.90 1.11 7.23
CA GLN A 61 3.09 0.81 5.82
C GLN A 61 3.92 1.91 5.17
N ASN A 62 4.77 1.55 4.20
CA ASN A 62 5.58 2.50 3.43
C ASN A 62 4.75 3.22 2.34
N PHE A 63 3.87 4.12 2.75
CA PHE A 63 3.11 4.93 1.81
C PHE A 63 2.95 6.36 2.34
N PRO A 64 3.35 7.39 1.58
CA PRO A 64 3.88 7.41 0.20
C PRO A 64 5.16 6.58 -0.02
N THR A 65 5.37 6.07 -1.24
CA THR A 65 6.50 5.21 -1.59
C THR A 65 7.14 5.60 -2.92
N VAL A 66 8.46 5.56 -2.99
CA VAL A 66 9.19 5.72 -4.26
C VAL A 66 9.04 4.49 -5.17
N GLY A 67 8.49 3.40 -4.67
CA GLY A 67 8.21 2.20 -5.45
C GLY A 67 7.27 2.42 -6.64
N LEU A 68 6.43 3.46 -6.59
CA LEU A 68 5.55 3.87 -7.70
C LEU A 68 6.26 4.69 -8.78
N ILE A 69 7.49 5.11 -8.55
CA ILE A 69 8.28 5.92 -9.47
C ILE A 69 9.23 5.02 -10.23
N ASP A 70 9.38 5.24 -11.53
CA ASP A 70 10.25 4.48 -12.42
C ASP A 70 11.17 5.38 -13.26
N GLY A 71 11.88 4.78 -14.20
CA GLY A 71 12.72 5.46 -15.18
C GLY A 71 13.87 6.28 -14.58
N VAL A 72 14.26 7.32 -15.31
CA VAL A 72 15.40 8.19 -14.94
C VAL A 72 15.14 8.89 -13.61
N PHE A 73 13.92 9.33 -13.34
CA PHE A 73 13.63 10.03 -12.09
C PHE A 73 13.78 9.10 -10.88
N ARG A 74 13.38 7.83 -11.00
CA ARG A 74 13.63 6.84 -9.95
C ARG A 74 15.14 6.63 -9.72
N ALA A 75 15.94 6.51 -10.78
CA ALA A 75 17.38 6.39 -10.66
C ALA A 75 17.99 7.60 -9.94
N ASN A 76 17.56 8.81 -10.28
CA ASN A 76 18.04 10.02 -9.61
C ASN A 76 17.67 10.05 -8.12
N LEU A 77 16.49 9.57 -7.73
CA LEU A 77 16.12 9.48 -6.31
C LEU A 77 17.03 8.50 -5.55
N GLU A 78 17.32 7.34 -6.14
CA GLU A 78 18.25 6.36 -5.54
C GLU A 78 19.67 6.97 -5.39
N GLU A 79 20.19 7.65 -6.41
CA GLU A 79 21.50 8.30 -6.42
C GLU A 79 21.62 9.45 -5.41
N THR A 80 20.53 10.14 -5.16
CA THR A 80 20.50 11.29 -4.23
C THR A 80 20.10 10.93 -2.79
N GLY A 81 20.00 9.63 -2.49
CA GLY A 81 19.70 9.15 -1.15
C GLY A 81 18.22 9.24 -0.74
N MET A 82 17.32 9.33 -1.74
CA MET A 82 15.85 9.33 -1.55
C MET A 82 15.24 8.01 -2.04
N GLY A 83 15.99 6.92 -1.97
CA GLY A 83 15.62 5.64 -2.55
C GLY A 83 14.83 4.73 -1.63
N TYR A 84 14.43 3.59 -2.19
CA TYR A 84 13.61 2.59 -1.52
C TYR A 84 14.30 1.95 -0.29
N ALA A 85 15.64 1.99 -0.23
CA ALA A 85 16.39 1.50 0.92
C ALA A 85 16.04 2.21 2.24
N LEU A 86 15.64 3.49 2.19
CA LEU A 86 15.16 4.23 3.36
C LEU A 86 13.82 3.68 3.87
N GLU A 87 12.94 3.26 2.98
CA GLU A 87 11.67 2.62 3.34
C GLU A 87 11.92 1.26 4.01
N VAL A 88 12.90 0.49 3.51
CA VAL A 88 13.33 -0.77 4.13
C VAL A 88 13.87 -0.54 5.55
N GLU A 89 14.67 0.51 5.75
CA GLU A 89 15.18 0.86 7.07
C GLU A 89 14.06 1.32 8.01
N MET A 90 13.10 2.10 7.54
CA MET A 90 11.91 2.49 8.32
C MET A 90 11.12 1.27 8.78
N ILE A 91 10.91 0.26 7.90
CA ILE A 91 10.24 -1.00 8.26
C ILE A 91 11.06 -1.79 9.29
N ARG A 92 12.39 -1.84 9.14
CA ARG A 92 13.26 -2.49 10.12
C ARG A 92 13.15 -1.85 11.51
N LEU A 93 13.16 -0.54 11.58
CA LEU A 93 12.98 0.22 12.83
C LEU A 93 11.59 -0.03 13.43
N ALA A 94 10.54 0.02 12.63
CA ALA A 94 9.18 -0.23 13.07
C ALA A 94 9.01 -1.63 13.66
N HIS A 95 9.54 -2.65 12.98
CA HIS A 95 9.56 -4.02 13.48
C HIS A 95 10.29 -4.13 14.82
N SER A 96 11.47 -3.52 14.94
CA SER A 96 12.24 -3.54 16.20
C SER A 96 11.52 -2.89 17.38
N LYS A 97 10.56 -2.01 17.11
CA LYS A 97 9.70 -1.34 18.11
C LYS A 97 8.38 -2.08 18.39
N GLY A 98 8.16 -3.24 17.75
CA GLY A 98 6.96 -4.06 17.93
C GLY A 98 5.72 -3.53 17.21
N LEU A 99 5.90 -2.68 16.18
CA LEU A 99 4.84 -2.29 15.29
C LEU A 99 4.63 -3.36 14.21
N LEU A 100 3.39 -3.69 13.89
CA LEU A 100 3.07 -4.53 12.74
C LEU A 100 3.52 -3.83 11.45
N THR A 101 4.12 -4.57 10.53
CA THR A 101 4.68 -4.02 9.30
C THR A 101 4.05 -4.64 8.07
N THR A 102 3.51 -3.78 7.18
CA THR A 102 2.77 -4.21 5.99
C THR A 102 3.29 -3.53 4.71
N PRO A 103 4.61 -3.62 4.38
CA PRO A 103 5.16 -2.84 3.29
C PRO A 103 4.64 -3.26 1.92
N TYR A 104 4.48 -2.25 1.04
CA TYR A 104 4.37 -2.45 -0.40
C TYR A 104 5.70 -2.90 -0.98
N VAL A 105 5.63 -3.93 -1.83
CA VAL A 105 6.75 -4.43 -2.63
C VAL A 105 6.31 -4.57 -4.09
N PHE A 106 7.20 -4.25 -5.01
CA PHE A 106 6.91 -4.16 -6.44
C PHE A 106 7.66 -5.21 -7.28
N ASN A 107 8.62 -5.90 -6.67
CA ASN A 107 9.44 -6.93 -7.30
C ASN A 107 10.06 -7.88 -6.25
N PRO A 108 10.66 -9.01 -6.69
CA PRO A 108 11.28 -9.98 -5.79
C PRO A 108 12.42 -9.42 -4.93
N ASP A 109 13.25 -8.51 -5.45
CA ASP A 109 14.38 -7.95 -4.69
C ASP A 109 13.90 -7.12 -3.50
N GLN A 110 12.85 -6.32 -3.70
CA GLN A 110 12.19 -5.57 -2.63
C GLN A 110 11.51 -6.49 -1.61
N ALA A 111 10.91 -7.60 -2.07
CA ALA A 111 10.33 -8.59 -1.17
C ALA A 111 11.40 -9.21 -0.26
N VAL A 112 12.55 -9.58 -0.81
CA VAL A 112 13.70 -10.07 -0.04
C VAL A 112 14.18 -9.03 0.97
N ALA A 113 14.33 -7.77 0.54
CA ALA A 113 14.81 -6.69 1.41
C ALA A 113 13.85 -6.42 2.57
N MET A 114 12.55 -6.31 2.30
CA MET A 114 11.53 -6.07 3.31
C MET A 114 11.36 -7.27 4.27
N THR A 115 11.44 -8.51 3.76
CA THR A 115 11.37 -9.71 4.61
C THR A 115 12.56 -9.78 5.54
N LYS A 116 13.78 -9.47 5.07
CA LYS A 116 14.99 -9.37 5.92
C LYS A 116 14.89 -8.25 6.94
N ALA A 117 14.20 -7.16 6.63
CA ALA A 117 13.94 -6.06 7.55
C ALA A 117 12.90 -6.41 8.64
N GLY A 118 12.25 -7.57 8.56
CA GLY A 118 11.27 -8.04 9.53
C GLY A 118 9.82 -7.74 9.16
N ALA A 119 9.51 -7.56 7.86
CA ALA A 119 8.13 -7.38 7.44
C ALA A 119 7.24 -8.55 7.88
N ASP A 120 6.09 -8.26 8.50
CA ASP A 120 5.13 -9.28 8.90
C ASP A 120 4.24 -9.69 7.73
N ILE A 121 3.86 -8.73 6.91
CA ILE A 121 2.99 -8.92 5.75
C ILE A 121 3.61 -8.19 4.56
N LEU A 122 3.82 -8.87 3.45
CA LEU A 122 4.17 -8.22 2.18
C LEU A 122 2.90 -7.92 1.40
N VAL A 123 2.78 -6.69 0.92
CA VAL A 123 1.71 -6.29 0.02
C VAL A 123 2.28 -6.15 -1.39
N ALA A 124 2.04 -7.15 -2.24
CA ALA A 124 2.50 -7.18 -3.62
C ALA A 124 1.69 -6.18 -4.45
N HIS A 125 2.33 -5.07 -4.84
CA HIS A 125 1.70 -3.94 -5.50
C HIS A 125 1.80 -4.06 -7.02
N MET A 126 0.64 -4.24 -7.69
CA MET A 126 0.54 -4.49 -9.13
C MET A 126 0.25 -3.23 -9.96
N GLY A 127 0.47 -2.06 -9.41
CA GLY A 127 0.23 -0.78 -10.07
C GLY A 127 -0.99 -0.03 -9.52
N LEU A 128 -1.29 1.11 -10.12
CA LEU A 128 -2.47 1.91 -9.74
C LEU A 128 -3.75 1.21 -10.18
N THR A 129 -4.78 1.27 -9.33
CA THR A 129 -6.07 0.63 -9.57
C THR A 129 -6.71 1.10 -10.87
N THR A 130 -7.09 0.16 -11.73
CA THR A 130 -7.83 0.41 -12.96
C THR A 130 -9.32 0.65 -12.70
N GLY A 131 -10.07 1.00 -13.76
CA GLY A 131 -11.53 1.18 -13.67
C GLY A 131 -11.96 2.48 -13.02
N GLY A 132 -13.26 2.79 -13.19
CA GLY A 132 -13.84 4.06 -12.76
C GLY A 132 -13.47 5.23 -13.68
N THR A 133 -13.79 6.47 -13.25
CA THR A 133 -13.61 7.68 -14.07
C THR A 133 -12.16 8.17 -14.14
N VAL A 134 -11.32 7.76 -13.19
CA VAL A 134 -9.89 8.15 -13.08
C VAL A 134 -8.98 6.94 -12.86
N GLY A 135 -9.38 5.77 -13.31
CA GLY A 135 -8.57 4.55 -13.25
C GLY A 135 -7.37 4.59 -14.20
N ALA A 136 -6.33 3.85 -13.86
CA ALA A 136 -5.19 3.66 -14.75
C ALA A 136 -5.63 2.87 -16.01
N GLU A 137 -5.14 3.28 -17.17
CA GLU A 137 -5.40 2.57 -18.45
C GLU A 137 -4.27 1.58 -18.75
N THR A 138 -3.02 1.97 -18.45
CA THR A 138 -1.86 1.08 -18.59
C THR A 138 -1.77 0.17 -17.38
N ALA A 139 -2.00 -1.12 -17.58
CA ALA A 139 -1.95 -2.10 -16.51
C ALA A 139 -1.45 -3.45 -17.04
N MET A 140 -0.94 -4.27 -16.12
CA MET A 140 -0.69 -5.69 -16.37
C MET A 140 -2.00 -6.45 -16.57
N THR A 141 -1.94 -7.64 -17.18
CA THR A 141 -3.05 -8.58 -17.14
C THR A 141 -3.17 -9.22 -15.74
N LEU A 142 -4.31 -9.84 -15.43
CA LEU A 142 -4.46 -10.60 -14.18
C LEU A 142 -3.47 -11.78 -14.10
N ASP A 143 -3.16 -12.42 -15.25
CA ASP A 143 -2.18 -13.51 -15.32
C ASP A 143 -0.74 -13.03 -15.07
N ASP A 144 -0.40 -11.84 -15.56
CA ASP A 144 0.89 -11.19 -15.23
C ASP A 144 0.97 -10.87 -13.75
N CYS A 145 -0.13 -10.43 -13.15
CA CYS A 145 -0.20 -10.20 -11.70
C CYS A 145 0.04 -11.49 -10.91
N VAL A 146 -0.63 -12.59 -11.28
CA VAL A 146 -0.42 -13.91 -10.68
C VAL A 146 1.06 -14.30 -10.74
N SER A 147 1.66 -14.19 -11.93
CA SER A 147 3.07 -14.52 -12.16
C SER A 147 4.03 -13.67 -11.32
N MET A 148 3.74 -12.37 -11.17
CA MET A 148 4.58 -11.47 -10.37
C MET A 148 4.40 -11.72 -8.87
N ILE A 149 3.17 -11.94 -8.39
CA ILE A 149 2.88 -12.24 -6.98
C ILE A 149 3.56 -13.55 -6.57
N ASP A 150 3.49 -14.58 -7.40
CA ASP A 150 4.17 -15.85 -7.14
C ASP A 150 5.69 -15.68 -7.03
N ARG A 151 6.31 -14.88 -7.90
CA ARG A 151 7.75 -14.57 -7.83
C ARG A 151 8.12 -13.81 -6.56
N ILE A 152 7.30 -12.83 -6.16
CA ILE A 152 7.46 -12.06 -4.92
C ILE A 152 7.36 -13.00 -3.72
N ALA A 153 6.32 -13.84 -3.67
CA ALA A 153 6.09 -14.80 -2.60
C ALA A 153 7.23 -15.82 -2.50
N GLU A 154 7.65 -16.40 -3.63
CA GLU A 154 8.73 -17.37 -3.68
C GLU A 154 10.06 -16.77 -3.14
N ALA A 155 10.39 -15.53 -3.54
CA ALA A 155 11.60 -14.86 -3.06
C ALA A 155 11.55 -14.57 -1.54
N ALA A 156 10.40 -14.18 -1.01
CA ALA A 156 10.21 -13.94 0.41
C ALA A 156 10.28 -15.23 1.23
N LEU A 157 9.65 -16.30 0.77
CA LEU A 157 9.63 -17.61 1.43
C LEU A 157 11.02 -18.27 1.52
N GLN A 158 11.97 -17.91 0.66
CA GLN A 158 13.36 -18.32 0.81
C GLN A 158 14.05 -17.68 2.05
N ILE A 159 13.50 -16.60 2.56
CA ILE A 159 14.04 -15.89 3.73
C ILE A 159 13.31 -16.30 5.00
N ARG A 160 11.98 -16.40 4.94
CA ARG A 160 11.12 -16.74 6.08
C ARG A 160 9.84 -17.44 5.60
N ASP A 161 9.54 -18.59 6.17
CA ASP A 161 8.45 -19.49 5.74
C ASP A 161 7.06 -19.08 6.24
N ASP A 162 6.97 -18.21 7.24
CA ASP A 162 5.73 -17.74 7.84
C ASP A 162 5.25 -16.36 7.31
N ILE A 163 5.89 -15.83 6.25
CA ILE A 163 5.55 -14.52 5.68
C ILE A 163 4.15 -14.54 5.04
N ILE A 164 3.34 -13.57 5.40
CA ILE A 164 2.03 -13.35 4.77
C ILE A 164 2.20 -12.50 3.51
N VAL A 165 1.56 -12.91 2.41
CA VAL A 165 1.57 -12.16 1.15
C VAL A 165 0.15 -11.81 0.76
N LEU A 166 -0.10 -10.52 0.51
CA LEU A 166 -1.38 -9.99 0.03
C LEU A 166 -1.21 -9.39 -1.36
N CYS A 167 -2.23 -9.50 -2.20
CA CYS A 167 -2.26 -8.85 -3.51
C CYS A 167 -2.92 -7.47 -3.44
N HIS A 168 -2.47 -6.52 -4.26
CA HIS A 168 -2.96 -5.15 -4.28
C HIS A 168 -2.81 -4.47 -5.63
N GLY A 169 -3.84 -3.71 -6.01
CA GLY A 169 -3.74 -2.69 -7.05
C GLY A 169 -3.72 -3.20 -8.50
N GLY A 170 -3.45 -2.31 -9.43
CA GLY A 170 -3.49 -2.59 -10.85
C GLY A 170 -4.87 -3.06 -11.31
N PRO A 171 -4.93 -4.12 -12.14
CA PRO A 171 -6.19 -4.68 -12.63
C PRO A 171 -6.98 -5.45 -11.56
N ILE A 172 -6.42 -5.65 -10.36
CA ILE A 172 -7.13 -6.26 -9.23
C ILE A 172 -8.02 -5.19 -8.59
N ALA A 173 -9.06 -4.79 -9.33
CA ALA A 173 -9.90 -3.64 -8.97
C ALA A 173 -11.24 -4.04 -8.32
N MET A 174 -11.77 -5.19 -8.67
CA MET A 174 -13.07 -5.67 -8.23
C MET A 174 -12.95 -7.00 -7.47
N PRO A 175 -13.97 -7.38 -6.65
CA PRO A 175 -13.92 -8.63 -5.89
C PRO A 175 -13.64 -9.89 -6.72
N GLN A 176 -14.17 -9.96 -7.94
CA GLN A 176 -13.93 -11.08 -8.84
C GLN A 176 -12.48 -11.16 -9.33
N ASP A 177 -11.82 -10.00 -9.53
CA ASP A 177 -10.41 -9.95 -9.92
C ASP A 177 -9.54 -10.46 -8.78
N ALA A 178 -9.81 -9.98 -7.56
CA ALA A 178 -9.13 -10.44 -6.36
C ALA A 178 -9.33 -11.95 -6.14
N GLN A 179 -10.55 -12.43 -6.33
CA GLN A 179 -10.85 -13.86 -6.22
C GLN A 179 -10.07 -14.69 -7.24
N TYR A 180 -10.00 -14.21 -8.49
CA TYR A 180 -9.23 -14.86 -9.55
C TYR A 180 -7.75 -14.98 -9.17
N VAL A 181 -7.13 -13.86 -8.81
CA VAL A 181 -5.71 -13.82 -8.46
C VAL A 181 -5.41 -14.69 -7.24
N MET A 182 -6.18 -14.58 -6.17
CA MET A 182 -5.98 -15.40 -4.96
C MET A 182 -6.12 -16.90 -5.20
N ARG A 183 -6.96 -17.32 -6.16
CA ARG A 183 -7.11 -18.73 -6.50
C ARG A 183 -6.04 -19.25 -7.45
N ALA A 184 -5.52 -18.39 -8.32
CA ALA A 184 -4.52 -18.74 -9.32
C ALA A 184 -3.09 -18.74 -8.76
N CYS A 185 -2.78 -17.88 -7.79
CA CYS A 185 -1.48 -17.82 -7.14
C CYS A 185 -1.21 -19.08 -6.31
N LYS A 186 0.05 -19.50 -6.28
CA LYS A 186 0.54 -20.57 -5.39
C LYS A 186 0.46 -20.15 -3.92
N VAL A 187 0.81 -18.88 -3.65
CA VAL A 187 0.81 -18.28 -2.32
C VAL A 187 0.29 -16.84 -2.41
N CYS A 188 -0.97 -16.65 -2.02
CA CYS A 188 -1.58 -15.34 -1.81
C CYS A 188 -2.65 -15.50 -0.74
N HIS A 189 -2.44 -14.84 0.40
CA HIS A 189 -3.27 -15.05 1.60
C HIS A 189 -4.49 -14.13 1.66
N GLY A 190 -4.54 -13.09 0.83
CA GLY A 190 -5.66 -12.16 0.81
C GLY A 190 -5.44 -10.96 -0.10
N PHE A 191 -6.38 -10.03 -0.03
CA PHE A 191 -6.42 -8.79 -0.81
C PHE A 191 -6.27 -7.57 0.09
N TYR A 192 -5.44 -6.62 -0.32
CA TYR A 192 -5.26 -5.33 0.31
C TYR A 192 -5.86 -4.25 -0.60
N GLY A 193 -6.95 -3.62 -0.20
CA GLY A 193 -7.69 -2.67 -1.03
C GLY A 193 -7.37 -1.21 -0.70
N ALA A 194 -7.39 -0.35 -1.70
CA ALA A 194 -7.39 1.11 -1.57
C ALA A 194 -8.52 1.69 -2.44
N SER A 195 -8.25 2.15 -3.65
CA SER A 195 -9.28 2.74 -4.53
C SER A 195 -10.45 1.79 -4.86
N SER A 196 -10.24 0.49 -4.77
CA SER A 196 -11.31 -0.51 -4.88
C SER A 196 -12.33 -0.43 -3.73
N MET A 197 -11.94 0.11 -2.56
CA MET A 197 -12.81 0.27 -1.39
C MET A 197 -13.30 1.70 -1.18
N GLU A 198 -12.46 2.70 -1.48
CA GLU A 198 -12.76 4.10 -1.20
C GLU A 198 -13.38 4.84 -2.40
N ARG A 199 -12.82 4.64 -3.60
CA ARG A 199 -13.16 5.43 -4.80
C ARG A 199 -14.22 4.76 -5.66
N LEU A 200 -13.98 3.52 -6.12
CA LEU A 200 -14.86 2.84 -7.08
C LEU A 200 -16.30 2.71 -6.57
N PRO A 201 -16.58 2.26 -5.35
CA PRO A 201 -17.94 2.20 -4.83
C PRO A 201 -18.60 3.57 -4.75
N ALA A 202 -17.88 4.62 -4.38
CA ALA A 202 -18.41 5.97 -4.29
C ALA A 202 -18.77 6.53 -5.67
N GLU A 203 -17.91 6.37 -6.68
CA GLU A 203 -18.17 6.78 -8.06
C GLU A 203 -19.43 6.08 -8.62
N GLN A 204 -19.54 4.77 -8.41
CA GLN A 204 -20.68 3.98 -8.88
C GLN A 204 -21.99 4.41 -8.22
N ALA A 205 -21.99 4.57 -6.90
CA ALA A 205 -23.17 4.95 -6.14
C ALA A 205 -23.63 6.37 -6.50
N LEU A 206 -22.74 7.34 -6.59
CA LEU A 206 -23.06 8.72 -6.96
C LEU A 206 -23.61 8.79 -8.38
N THR A 207 -23.00 8.08 -9.33
CA THR A 207 -23.47 8.05 -10.72
C THR A 207 -24.86 7.45 -10.82
N ALA A 208 -25.07 6.27 -10.24
CA ALA A 208 -26.37 5.58 -10.29
C ALA A 208 -27.49 6.42 -9.65
N GLN A 209 -27.24 6.99 -8.48
CA GLN A 209 -28.23 7.81 -7.77
C GLN A 209 -28.58 9.07 -8.56
N THR A 210 -27.58 9.75 -9.13
CA THR A 210 -27.80 10.95 -9.93
C THR A 210 -28.62 10.62 -11.19
N GLN A 211 -28.30 9.51 -11.86
CA GLN A 211 -29.06 9.06 -13.04
C GLN A 211 -30.53 8.77 -12.67
N ALA A 212 -30.77 8.10 -11.54
CA ALA A 212 -32.12 7.80 -11.08
C ALA A 212 -32.93 9.07 -10.83
N PHE A 213 -32.36 10.08 -10.17
CA PHE A 213 -33.05 11.38 -9.99
C PHE A 213 -33.32 12.09 -11.32
N LYS A 214 -32.42 12.02 -12.28
CA LYS A 214 -32.63 12.66 -13.60
C LYS A 214 -33.71 11.98 -14.44
N GLN A 215 -34.15 10.79 -14.09
CA GLN A 215 -35.23 10.06 -14.78
C GLN A 215 -36.62 10.38 -14.23
N LEU A 216 -36.72 11.17 -13.14
CA LEU A 216 -38.03 11.59 -12.61
C LEU A 216 -38.73 12.49 -13.64
N SER A 217 -40.00 12.19 -13.90
CA SER A 217 -40.91 13.03 -14.71
C SER A 217 -41.84 13.85 -13.78
N PHE A 218 -42.13 15.07 -14.16
CA PHE A 218 -43.07 15.98 -13.45
C PHE A 218 -44.41 15.94 -14.12
#